data_56b0bd493a2f94fd4fb608bc06e552e1
#
_entry.id   56b0bd493a2f94fd4fb608bc06e552e1
#
_cell.length_a   1.000
_cell.length_b   1.000
_cell.length_c   1.000
_cell.angle_alpha   90.00
_cell.angle_beta   90.00
_cell.angle_gamma   90.00
#
_symmetry.space_group_name_H-M   'P 1'
#
loop_
_entity.id
_entity.type
_entity.pdbx_description
1 polymer ?
#
loop_
_entity_poly.entity_id
_entity_poly.type
_entity_poly.pdbx_seq_one_letter_code
_entity_poly.pdbx_strand_id
1 'polypeptide(L)'
;MGRIVMKFGGTSVADLERIRAVSALVAKEVDAGHEVAVVVSAMSGETNRLVSLVDALDADCPPGEDKCGGDIHDEYDSIVASGEQVTSGLLAIAMRRRGIRARSWLGWQIPLRTDMAHSKARIAEIESSAIGPSLADGNVAVVAGFQGISDDGRISTLGRGGSDTSAVALAIALKADRCDIYTDVDGIYTTDPRIVPEARRLNRIAFEEMLELASLGAKVLQVRSVELAMNYNLPIRVLTSMAVEGQDNPGTLVCHEDQTMEERVVSGVAYSRDEAQITLLRLSDKPGMVAKVCKAMSDANVIVDMIVQGISRSDNAANLTFTVGERDLDIALAALEAAQEEIGFKAIKHDRDVTKVSVVGIGMRSHTGVAQTMFEALAERGINIEVIATSEIKISVLIDSEYTELAVRALHNAFDLHETKAPPVTAP
;
A
#
# COMPACT_ATOMS: atom_id res chain seq x y z
N MET A 1 -29.29 -10.22 0.31
CA MET A 1 -29.06 -9.08 -0.60
C MET A 1 -28.15 -8.12 0.13
N GLY A 2 -26.95 -7.88 -0.38
CA GLY A 2 -25.98 -6.95 0.20
C GLY A 2 -25.48 -6.00 -0.88
N ARG A 3 -24.83 -4.91 -0.46
CA ARG A 3 -24.16 -3.97 -1.35
C ARG A 3 -22.67 -4.22 -1.30
N ILE A 4 -22.02 -4.35 -2.47
CA ILE A 4 -20.59 -4.59 -2.57
C ILE A 4 -19.94 -3.63 -3.55
N VAL A 5 -18.68 -3.28 -3.25
CA VAL A 5 -17.83 -2.55 -4.18
C VAL A 5 -16.71 -3.48 -4.64
N MET A 6 -16.54 -3.63 -5.95
CA MET A 6 -15.50 -4.46 -6.56
C MET A 6 -14.49 -3.56 -7.23
N LYS A 7 -13.19 -3.71 -6.92
CA LYS A 7 -12.13 -2.95 -7.60
C LYS A 7 -11.30 -3.86 -8.49
N PHE A 8 -11.00 -3.41 -9.69
CA PHE A 8 -10.12 -4.12 -10.62
C PHE A 8 -8.91 -3.28 -10.99
N GLY A 9 -7.70 -3.81 -10.71
CA GLY A 9 -6.43 -3.17 -11.04
C GLY A 9 -6.11 -3.21 -12.53
N GLY A 10 -5.08 -2.48 -12.97
CA GLY A 10 -4.69 -2.36 -14.38
C GLY A 10 -4.40 -3.71 -15.06
N THR A 11 -3.75 -4.64 -14.37
CA THR A 11 -3.53 -6.01 -14.85
C THR A 11 -4.82 -6.81 -15.06
N SER A 12 -5.83 -6.53 -14.24
CA SER A 12 -7.16 -7.15 -14.34
C SER A 12 -7.95 -6.67 -15.55
N VAL A 13 -7.68 -5.47 -16.05
CA VAL A 13 -8.36 -4.80 -17.17
C VAL A 13 -7.38 -4.48 -18.32
N ALA A 14 -6.30 -5.24 -18.44
CA ALA A 14 -5.17 -4.95 -19.33
C ALA A 14 -5.57 -4.85 -20.82
N ASP A 15 -6.56 -5.60 -21.24
CA ASP A 15 -7.06 -5.67 -22.61
C ASP A 15 -8.55 -6.00 -22.66
N LEU A 16 -9.11 -6.10 -23.87
CA LEU A 16 -10.53 -6.37 -24.06
C LEU A 16 -10.95 -7.77 -23.63
N GLU A 17 -10.05 -8.76 -23.65
CA GLU A 17 -10.32 -10.10 -23.16
C GLU A 17 -10.46 -10.08 -21.64
N ARG A 18 -9.54 -9.39 -20.95
CA ARG A 18 -9.59 -9.17 -19.52
C ARG A 18 -10.84 -8.40 -19.10
N ILE A 19 -11.24 -7.36 -19.84
CA ILE A 19 -12.49 -6.62 -19.57
C ILE A 19 -13.72 -7.55 -19.70
N ARG A 20 -13.74 -8.49 -20.65
CA ARG A 20 -14.80 -9.49 -20.76
C ARG A 20 -14.79 -10.45 -19.57
N ALA A 21 -13.62 -10.90 -19.12
CA ALA A 21 -13.48 -11.75 -17.94
C ALA A 21 -13.97 -11.03 -16.67
N VAL A 22 -13.57 -9.78 -16.46
CA VAL A 22 -14.06 -8.93 -15.37
C VAL A 22 -15.58 -8.80 -15.42
N SER A 23 -16.16 -8.56 -16.59
CA SER A 23 -17.62 -8.48 -16.73
C SER A 23 -18.33 -9.77 -16.31
N ALA A 24 -17.69 -10.96 -16.45
CA ALA A 24 -18.22 -12.23 -15.98
C ALA A 24 -18.14 -12.36 -14.46
N LEU A 25 -17.05 -11.86 -13.84
CA LEU A 25 -16.94 -11.84 -12.37
C LEU A 25 -17.99 -10.93 -11.74
N VAL A 26 -18.22 -9.76 -12.29
CA VAL A 26 -19.26 -8.83 -11.84
C VAL A 26 -20.66 -9.46 -12.00
N ALA A 27 -20.89 -10.16 -13.13
CA ALA A 27 -22.17 -10.85 -13.38
C ALA A 27 -22.51 -11.85 -12.28
N LYS A 28 -21.54 -12.61 -11.78
CA LYS A 28 -21.75 -13.59 -10.68
C LYS A 28 -22.30 -12.94 -9.41
N GLU A 29 -21.80 -11.77 -9.05
CA GLU A 29 -22.26 -11.05 -7.85
C GLU A 29 -23.65 -10.42 -8.08
N VAL A 30 -23.92 -9.95 -9.29
CA VAL A 30 -25.26 -9.46 -9.69
C VAL A 30 -26.29 -10.61 -9.66
N ASP A 31 -25.93 -11.78 -10.21
CA ASP A 31 -26.79 -12.97 -10.24
C ASP A 31 -27.03 -13.53 -8.83
N ALA A 32 -26.07 -13.33 -7.91
CA ALA A 32 -26.22 -13.62 -6.49
C ALA A 32 -27.16 -12.64 -5.76
N GLY A 33 -27.65 -11.61 -6.44
CA GLY A 33 -28.61 -10.62 -5.94
C GLY A 33 -27.98 -9.47 -5.16
N HIS A 34 -26.70 -9.19 -5.34
CA HIS A 34 -26.05 -8.04 -4.75
C HIS A 34 -26.25 -6.74 -5.57
N GLU A 35 -26.33 -5.60 -4.90
CA GLU A 35 -26.11 -4.29 -5.52
C GLU A 35 -24.61 -4.10 -5.71
N VAL A 36 -24.17 -3.88 -6.96
CA VAL A 36 -22.75 -3.87 -7.30
C VAL A 36 -22.30 -2.52 -7.84
N ALA A 37 -21.31 -1.92 -7.20
CA ALA A 37 -20.49 -0.85 -7.78
C ALA A 37 -19.09 -1.40 -8.11
N VAL A 38 -18.54 -0.97 -9.25
CA VAL A 38 -17.24 -1.43 -9.73
C VAL A 38 -16.33 -0.23 -9.88
N VAL A 39 -15.11 -0.28 -9.32
CA VAL A 39 -14.07 0.73 -9.54
C VAL A 39 -12.98 0.13 -10.42
N VAL A 40 -12.60 0.81 -11.48
CA VAL A 40 -11.58 0.35 -12.41
C VAL A 40 -10.37 1.27 -12.45
N SER A 41 -9.19 0.68 -12.62
CA SER A 41 -7.97 1.39 -12.99
C SER A 41 -7.88 1.56 -14.50
N ALA A 42 -6.94 2.36 -14.98
CA ALA A 42 -6.54 2.38 -16.38
C ALA A 42 -6.06 1.01 -16.84
N MET A 43 -6.16 0.72 -18.13
CA MET A 43 -5.58 -0.48 -18.73
C MET A 43 -4.07 -0.54 -18.47
N SER A 44 -3.50 -1.75 -18.37
CA SER A 44 -2.08 -1.93 -18.06
C SER A 44 -1.18 -1.14 -19.01
N GLY A 45 -0.25 -0.34 -18.44
CA GLY A 45 0.68 0.49 -19.20
C GLY A 45 0.11 1.85 -19.67
N GLU A 46 -1.20 2.04 -19.64
CA GLU A 46 -1.84 3.27 -20.18
C GLU A 46 -1.46 4.51 -19.36
N THR A 47 -1.46 4.43 -18.03
CA THR A 47 -1.02 5.53 -17.18
C THR A 47 0.43 5.92 -17.47
N ASN A 48 1.35 4.93 -17.61
CA ASN A 48 2.75 5.20 -17.94
C ASN A 48 2.88 5.84 -19.33
N ARG A 49 2.08 5.41 -20.31
CA ARG A 49 2.04 6.02 -21.66
C ARG A 49 1.61 7.49 -21.59
N LEU A 50 0.58 7.79 -20.81
CA LEU A 50 0.08 9.16 -20.63
C LEU A 50 1.12 10.05 -19.91
N VAL A 51 1.76 9.51 -18.85
CA VAL A 51 2.86 10.19 -18.14
C VAL A 51 4.01 10.51 -19.10
N SER A 52 4.44 9.54 -19.92
CA SER A 52 5.54 9.76 -20.87
C SER A 52 5.26 10.84 -21.92
N LEU A 53 3.97 11.10 -22.25
CA LEU A 53 3.61 12.22 -23.13
C LEU A 53 3.83 13.58 -22.45
N VAL A 54 3.53 13.68 -21.16
CA VAL A 54 3.77 14.91 -20.40
C VAL A 54 5.28 15.13 -20.22
N ASP A 55 6.01 14.08 -19.80
CA ASP A 55 7.47 14.13 -19.61
C ASP A 55 8.18 14.55 -20.91
N ALA A 56 7.69 14.12 -22.07
CA ALA A 56 8.26 14.52 -23.36
C ALA A 56 8.05 16.01 -23.67
N LEU A 57 6.93 16.61 -23.25
CA LEU A 57 6.71 18.06 -23.38
C LEU A 57 7.58 18.85 -22.41
N ASP A 58 7.76 18.35 -21.18
CA ASP A 58 8.63 18.99 -20.17
C ASP A 58 10.10 18.96 -20.57
N ALA A 59 10.55 17.92 -21.28
CA ALA A 59 11.93 17.81 -21.78
C ALA A 59 12.32 18.90 -22.80
N ASP A 60 11.34 19.53 -23.47
CA ASP A 60 11.56 20.64 -24.40
C ASP A 60 11.78 21.99 -23.67
N CYS A 61 11.63 22.03 -22.34
CA CYS A 61 11.84 23.21 -21.53
C CYS A 61 13.34 23.49 -21.31
N PRO A 62 13.87 24.72 -21.58
CA PRO A 62 15.27 24.99 -21.39
C PRO A 62 15.72 24.82 -19.93
N PRO A 63 16.89 24.19 -19.65
CA PRO A 63 17.41 24.07 -18.31
C PRO A 63 17.76 25.43 -17.70
N GLY A 64 17.19 25.77 -16.55
CA GLY A 64 17.51 26.98 -15.78
C GLY A 64 16.43 28.07 -15.80
N GLU A 65 15.36 27.93 -16.54
CA GLU A 65 14.17 28.73 -16.34
C GLU A 65 13.25 27.98 -15.36
N ASP A 66 12.81 28.67 -14.30
CA ASP A 66 11.72 28.13 -13.45
C ASP A 66 10.59 27.67 -14.37
N LYS A 67 10.31 26.36 -14.35
CA LYS A 67 9.39 25.60 -15.19
C LYS A 67 8.56 26.46 -16.13
N CYS A 68 8.82 26.37 -17.44
CA CYS A 68 8.13 27.16 -18.45
C CYS A 68 6.62 27.12 -18.23
N GLY A 69 6.04 28.24 -17.75
CA GLY A 69 4.58 28.37 -17.65
C GLY A 69 3.94 28.04 -16.29
N GLY A 70 4.72 27.73 -15.22
CA GLY A 70 4.20 27.53 -13.87
C GLY A 70 3.86 26.09 -13.50
N ASP A 71 2.98 25.91 -12.53
CA ASP A 71 2.53 24.57 -12.06
C ASP A 71 1.63 23.92 -13.11
N ILE A 72 1.99 22.71 -13.57
CA ILE A 72 1.28 21.96 -14.62
C ILE A 72 0.49 20.76 -14.03
N HIS A 73 0.50 20.59 -12.71
CA HIS A 73 -0.04 19.37 -12.08
C HIS A 73 -1.55 19.19 -12.28
N ASP A 74 -2.30 20.26 -12.45
CA ASP A 74 -3.73 20.21 -12.76
C ASP A 74 -4.03 19.70 -14.18
N GLU A 75 -3.22 20.08 -15.17
CA GLU A 75 -3.31 19.56 -16.53
C GLU A 75 -2.77 18.12 -16.62
N TYR A 76 -1.68 17.83 -15.87
CA TYR A 76 -1.19 16.46 -15.71
C TYR A 76 -2.29 15.52 -15.21
N ASP A 77 -2.99 15.91 -14.13
CA ASP A 77 -4.10 15.13 -13.56
C ASP A 77 -5.20 14.89 -14.57
N SER A 78 -5.56 15.90 -15.36
CA SER A 78 -6.57 15.80 -16.41
C SER A 78 -6.19 14.78 -17.48
N ILE A 79 -4.90 14.73 -17.86
CA ILE A 79 -4.38 13.78 -18.85
C ILE A 79 -4.39 12.36 -18.29
N VAL A 80 -3.76 12.13 -17.14
CA VAL A 80 -3.58 10.78 -16.63
C VAL A 80 -4.89 10.13 -16.18
N ALA A 81 -5.85 10.91 -15.69
CA ALA A 81 -7.18 10.43 -15.31
C ALA A 81 -8.01 9.89 -16.48
N SER A 82 -7.65 10.21 -17.72
CA SER A 82 -8.37 9.76 -18.92
C SER A 82 -8.32 8.24 -19.13
N GLY A 83 -7.28 7.58 -18.62
CA GLY A 83 -7.11 6.14 -18.73
C GLY A 83 -8.25 5.36 -18.05
N GLU A 84 -8.62 5.73 -16.84
CA GLU A 84 -9.72 5.14 -16.08
C GLU A 84 -11.09 5.46 -16.72
N GLN A 85 -11.22 6.62 -17.32
CA GLN A 85 -12.45 7.01 -18.02
C GLN A 85 -12.72 6.08 -19.21
N VAL A 86 -11.69 5.77 -20.01
CA VAL A 86 -11.78 4.80 -21.10
C VAL A 86 -12.18 3.42 -20.58
N THR A 87 -11.49 2.93 -19.55
CA THR A 87 -11.74 1.60 -18.98
C THR A 87 -13.14 1.46 -18.42
N SER A 88 -13.65 2.49 -17.72
CA SER A 88 -15.02 2.47 -17.15
C SER A 88 -16.08 2.38 -18.23
N GLY A 89 -15.90 3.11 -19.33
CA GLY A 89 -16.80 3.05 -20.49
C GLY A 89 -16.80 1.68 -21.17
N LEU A 90 -15.60 1.09 -21.40
CA LEU A 90 -15.45 -0.22 -22.01
C LEU A 90 -16.09 -1.32 -21.16
N LEU A 91 -15.89 -1.32 -19.84
CA LEU A 91 -16.51 -2.30 -18.95
C LEU A 91 -18.02 -2.14 -18.91
N ALA A 92 -18.55 -0.91 -18.86
CA ALA A 92 -20.00 -0.67 -18.93
C ALA A 92 -20.62 -1.22 -20.23
N ILE A 93 -19.93 -1.08 -21.37
CA ILE A 93 -20.35 -1.69 -22.65
C ILE A 93 -20.33 -3.21 -22.55
N ALA A 94 -19.26 -3.81 -22.01
CA ALA A 94 -19.13 -5.25 -21.87
C ALA A 94 -20.27 -5.84 -21.00
N MET A 95 -20.62 -5.16 -19.89
CA MET A 95 -21.75 -5.54 -19.03
C MET A 95 -23.09 -5.48 -19.78
N ARG A 96 -23.36 -4.40 -20.52
CA ARG A 96 -24.59 -4.25 -21.33
C ARG A 96 -24.70 -5.33 -22.41
N ARG A 97 -23.58 -5.77 -23.00
CA ARG A 97 -23.56 -6.88 -23.97
C ARG A 97 -23.89 -8.24 -23.34
N ARG A 98 -23.77 -8.36 -22.02
CA ARG A 98 -24.25 -9.52 -21.23
C ARG A 98 -25.71 -9.39 -20.77
N GLY A 99 -26.41 -8.32 -21.16
CA GLY A 99 -27.77 -8.05 -20.71
C GLY A 99 -27.86 -7.40 -19.31
N ILE A 100 -26.74 -7.03 -18.71
CA ILE A 100 -26.71 -6.40 -17.39
C ILE A 100 -26.77 -4.88 -17.58
N ARG A 101 -27.71 -4.23 -16.90
CA ARG A 101 -27.79 -2.76 -16.90
C ARG A 101 -26.56 -2.19 -16.18
N ALA A 102 -25.80 -1.38 -16.88
CA ALA A 102 -24.58 -0.78 -16.33
C ALA A 102 -24.41 0.65 -16.87
N ARG A 103 -23.83 1.53 -16.02
CA ARG A 103 -23.50 2.91 -16.38
C ARG A 103 -22.10 3.24 -15.88
N SER A 104 -21.29 3.87 -16.75
CA SER A 104 -20.00 4.46 -16.34
C SER A 104 -20.21 5.77 -15.61
N TRP A 105 -19.38 6.02 -14.60
CA TRP A 105 -19.38 7.21 -13.79
C TRP A 105 -17.94 7.74 -13.68
N LEU A 106 -17.77 9.01 -13.96
CA LEU A 106 -16.48 9.70 -13.86
C LEU A 106 -16.39 10.43 -12.52
N GLY A 107 -15.19 10.77 -12.06
CA GLY A 107 -14.96 11.35 -10.75
C GLY A 107 -15.77 12.63 -10.45
N TRP A 108 -16.01 13.44 -11.47
CA TRP A 108 -16.82 14.66 -11.35
C TRP A 108 -18.34 14.41 -11.36
N GLN A 109 -18.80 13.28 -11.87
CA GLN A 109 -20.24 12.88 -11.84
C GLN A 109 -20.64 12.28 -10.48
N ILE A 110 -19.66 11.79 -9.75
CA ILE A 110 -19.76 11.37 -8.36
C ILE A 110 -18.79 12.29 -7.64
N PRO A 111 -19.19 13.43 -7.09
CA PRO A 111 -18.23 14.34 -6.51
C PRO A 111 -17.42 13.66 -5.42
N LEU A 112 -16.32 13.00 -5.85
CA LEU A 112 -15.23 12.56 -5.00
C LEU A 112 -14.39 13.80 -4.77
N ARG A 113 -14.78 14.58 -3.76
CA ARG A 113 -14.11 15.85 -3.44
C ARG A 113 -12.74 15.59 -2.86
N THR A 114 -11.77 16.37 -3.33
CA THR A 114 -10.38 16.30 -2.88
C THR A 114 -9.87 17.67 -2.48
N ASP A 115 -8.74 17.70 -1.79
CA ASP A 115 -7.95 18.91 -1.63
C ASP A 115 -7.30 19.34 -2.96
N MET A 116 -6.60 20.47 -2.93
CA MET A 116 -5.92 21.10 -4.07
C MET A 116 -4.52 20.52 -4.36
N ALA A 117 -4.13 19.43 -3.67
CA ALA A 117 -2.80 18.82 -3.86
C ALA A 117 -2.80 17.90 -5.09
N HIS A 118 -2.80 18.48 -6.29
CA HIS A 118 -2.76 17.74 -7.54
C HIS A 118 -1.66 16.66 -7.55
N SER A 119 -1.87 15.55 -8.28
CA SER A 119 -1.01 14.35 -8.35
C SER A 119 -0.94 13.51 -7.06
N LYS A 120 -1.33 14.06 -5.90
CA LYS A 120 -1.32 13.38 -4.58
C LYS A 120 -2.51 13.79 -3.73
N ALA A 121 -3.61 14.12 -4.35
CA ALA A 121 -4.81 14.65 -3.68
C ALA A 121 -5.35 13.69 -2.60
N ARG A 122 -5.93 14.27 -1.56
CA ARG A 122 -6.60 13.55 -0.48
C ARG A 122 -8.11 13.67 -0.64
N ILE A 123 -8.82 12.56 -0.45
CA ILE A 123 -10.28 12.54 -0.47
C ILE A 123 -10.78 13.24 0.78
N ALA A 124 -11.59 14.28 0.60
CA ALA A 124 -12.27 15.00 1.66
C ALA A 124 -13.69 14.44 1.89
N GLU A 125 -14.42 14.16 0.80
CA GLU A 125 -15.81 13.69 0.86
C GLU A 125 -16.17 12.91 -0.41
N ILE A 126 -17.13 11.98 -0.32
CA ILE A 126 -17.77 11.34 -1.47
C ILE A 126 -19.28 11.49 -1.39
N GLU A 127 -19.87 12.12 -2.39
CA GLU A 127 -21.32 12.23 -2.53
C GLU A 127 -21.87 10.98 -3.22
N SER A 128 -22.53 10.12 -2.46
CA SER A 128 -23.17 8.90 -3.02
C SER A 128 -24.60 9.10 -3.52
N SER A 129 -25.11 10.34 -3.47
CA SER A 129 -26.50 10.67 -3.79
C SER A 129 -26.95 10.30 -5.21
N ALA A 130 -26.04 10.34 -6.19
CA ALA A 130 -26.34 9.98 -7.57
C ALA A 130 -26.24 8.47 -7.84
N ILE A 131 -25.30 7.78 -7.21
CA ILE A 131 -25.06 6.33 -7.42
C ILE A 131 -26.06 5.47 -6.66
N GLY A 132 -26.38 5.82 -5.42
CA GLY A 132 -27.27 5.03 -4.56
C GLY A 132 -28.61 4.67 -5.24
N PRO A 133 -29.37 5.64 -5.77
CA PRO A 133 -30.59 5.36 -6.52
C PRO A 133 -30.36 4.48 -7.75
N SER A 134 -29.27 4.70 -8.50
CA SER A 134 -28.94 3.89 -9.69
C SER A 134 -28.70 2.41 -9.34
N LEU A 135 -28.04 2.13 -8.20
CA LEU A 135 -27.85 0.76 -7.70
C LEU A 135 -29.19 0.13 -7.28
N ALA A 136 -30.02 0.88 -6.56
CA ALA A 136 -31.34 0.42 -6.12
C ALA A 136 -32.27 0.07 -7.32
N ASP A 137 -32.12 0.79 -8.45
CA ASP A 137 -32.80 0.47 -9.70
C ASP A 137 -32.21 -0.76 -10.43
N GLY A 138 -31.20 -1.42 -9.83
CA GLY A 138 -30.54 -2.60 -10.38
C GLY A 138 -29.55 -2.30 -11.51
N ASN A 139 -28.99 -1.10 -11.56
CA ASN A 139 -27.88 -0.80 -12.46
C ASN A 139 -26.54 -1.08 -11.76
N VAL A 140 -25.59 -1.66 -12.48
CA VAL A 140 -24.19 -1.69 -12.03
C VAL A 140 -23.56 -0.33 -12.29
N ALA A 141 -22.98 0.27 -11.23
CA ALA A 141 -22.23 1.51 -11.36
C ALA A 141 -20.76 1.20 -11.65
N VAL A 142 -20.24 1.59 -12.82
CA VAL A 142 -18.83 1.41 -13.20
C VAL A 142 -18.10 2.74 -13.06
N VAL A 143 -17.28 2.86 -12.03
CA VAL A 143 -16.65 4.11 -11.60
C VAL A 143 -15.20 4.16 -12.07
N ALA A 144 -14.80 5.28 -12.67
CA ALA A 144 -13.40 5.56 -12.93
C ALA A 144 -12.68 5.83 -11.60
N GLY A 145 -11.73 4.96 -11.22
CA GLY A 145 -10.91 5.13 -10.02
C GLY A 145 -9.85 6.20 -10.18
N PHE A 146 -8.98 6.35 -9.16
CA PHE A 146 -7.79 7.20 -9.17
C PHE A 146 -8.06 8.71 -9.21
N GLN A 147 -9.22 9.17 -9.56
CA GLN A 147 -9.57 10.57 -9.81
C GLN A 147 -10.63 11.10 -8.84
N GLY A 148 -10.58 12.40 -8.60
CA GLY A 148 -11.58 13.19 -7.89
C GLY A 148 -11.73 14.56 -8.51
N ILE A 149 -12.39 15.46 -7.79
CA ILE A 149 -12.58 16.85 -8.17
C ILE A 149 -12.16 17.76 -7.01
N SER A 150 -11.30 18.72 -7.29
CA SER A 150 -10.90 19.77 -6.36
C SER A 150 -11.94 20.88 -6.26
N ASP A 151 -11.81 21.75 -5.25
CA ASP A 151 -12.78 22.81 -4.96
C ASP A 151 -12.94 23.82 -6.12
N ASP A 152 -11.93 24.00 -6.95
CA ASP A 152 -11.97 24.85 -8.16
C ASP A 152 -12.61 24.14 -9.37
N GLY A 153 -13.09 22.90 -9.22
CA GLY A 153 -13.73 22.13 -10.25
C GLY A 153 -12.78 21.42 -11.23
N ARG A 154 -11.49 21.37 -10.92
CA ARG A 154 -10.49 20.66 -11.70
C ARG A 154 -10.44 19.18 -11.34
N ILE A 155 -10.09 18.33 -12.30
CA ILE A 155 -9.78 16.92 -12.01
C ILE A 155 -8.50 16.86 -11.18
N SER A 156 -8.52 16.05 -10.13
CA SER A 156 -7.38 15.75 -9.29
C SER A 156 -7.10 14.26 -9.27
N THR A 157 -5.85 13.85 -9.11
CA THR A 157 -5.48 12.43 -8.97
C THR A 157 -4.96 12.11 -7.58
N LEU A 158 -5.25 10.89 -7.12
CA LEU A 158 -4.99 10.44 -5.74
C LEU A 158 -3.57 9.87 -5.54
N GLY A 159 -2.75 9.87 -6.59
CA GLY A 159 -1.43 9.27 -6.55
C GLY A 159 -1.44 7.73 -6.60
N ARG A 160 -0.30 7.10 -6.31
CA ARG A 160 -0.16 5.63 -6.38
C ARG A 160 -1.19 4.92 -5.50
N GLY A 161 -1.83 3.87 -6.06
CA GLY A 161 -2.88 3.11 -5.38
C GLY A 161 -4.19 3.88 -5.21
N GLY A 162 -4.35 5.00 -5.92
CA GLY A 162 -5.55 5.84 -5.85
C GLY A 162 -6.83 5.09 -6.19
N SER A 163 -6.80 4.08 -7.07
CA SER A 163 -8.00 3.28 -7.38
C SER A 163 -8.44 2.41 -6.21
N ASP A 164 -7.51 1.86 -5.40
CA ASP A 164 -7.85 1.12 -4.17
C ASP A 164 -8.51 2.06 -3.16
N THR A 165 -7.91 3.25 -2.99
CA THR A 165 -8.44 4.30 -2.11
C THR A 165 -9.82 4.76 -2.58
N SER A 166 -10.02 4.97 -3.89
CA SER A 166 -11.34 5.32 -4.47
C SER A 166 -12.39 4.26 -4.17
N ALA A 167 -12.03 2.97 -4.30
CA ALA A 167 -12.95 1.86 -4.09
C ALA A 167 -13.39 1.76 -2.63
N VAL A 168 -12.45 1.84 -1.69
CA VAL A 168 -12.74 1.82 -0.25
C VAL A 168 -13.58 3.03 0.14
N ALA A 169 -13.22 4.24 -0.32
CA ALA A 169 -13.96 5.44 -0.03
C ALA A 169 -15.40 5.39 -0.61
N LEU A 170 -15.56 4.88 -1.84
CA LEU A 170 -16.88 4.65 -2.44
C LEU A 170 -17.68 3.63 -1.63
N ALA A 171 -17.07 2.54 -1.17
CA ALA A 171 -17.74 1.52 -0.36
C ALA A 171 -18.26 2.10 0.97
N ILE A 172 -17.46 2.96 1.61
CA ILE A 172 -17.86 3.69 2.82
C ILE A 172 -19.06 4.61 2.54
N ALA A 173 -18.98 5.43 1.49
CA ALA A 173 -20.03 6.36 1.12
C ALA A 173 -21.35 5.67 0.78
N LEU A 174 -21.27 4.51 0.14
CA LEU A 174 -22.42 3.67 -0.22
C LEU A 174 -22.90 2.80 0.95
N LYS A 175 -22.21 2.79 2.10
CA LYS A 175 -22.44 1.86 3.22
C LYS A 175 -22.47 0.40 2.73
N ALA A 176 -21.49 0.03 1.93
CA ALA A 176 -21.35 -1.32 1.41
C ALA A 176 -20.96 -2.30 2.53
N ASP A 177 -21.37 -3.55 2.40
CA ASP A 177 -21.06 -4.61 3.37
C ASP A 177 -19.57 -5.00 3.32
N ARG A 178 -18.93 -4.86 2.15
CA ARG A 178 -17.50 -5.14 1.92
C ARG A 178 -16.98 -4.45 0.66
N CYS A 179 -15.65 -4.37 0.58
CA CYS A 179 -14.91 -3.97 -0.62
C CYS A 179 -14.06 -5.14 -1.12
N ASP A 180 -14.31 -5.65 -2.32
CA ASP A 180 -13.57 -6.74 -2.95
C ASP A 180 -12.50 -6.16 -3.89
N ILE A 181 -11.21 -6.34 -3.55
CA ILE A 181 -10.08 -5.86 -4.36
C ILE A 181 -9.51 -7.02 -5.17
N TYR A 182 -9.71 -6.95 -6.48
CA TYR A 182 -9.20 -7.93 -7.44
C TYR A 182 -7.84 -7.48 -7.99
N THR A 183 -6.88 -8.39 -7.89
CA THR A 183 -5.49 -8.18 -8.32
C THR A 183 -4.97 -9.41 -9.08
N ASP A 184 -3.68 -9.46 -9.36
CA ASP A 184 -2.99 -10.59 -10.00
C ASP A 184 -2.58 -11.71 -9.02
N VAL A 185 -2.72 -11.49 -7.71
CA VAL A 185 -2.52 -12.51 -6.67
C VAL A 185 -3.86 -12.97 -6.08
N ASP A 186 -3.89 -14.18 -5.53
CA ASP A 186 -5.11 -14.81 -5.01
C ASP A 186 -5.35 -14.55 -3.51
N GLY A 187 -4.58 -13.65 -2.89
CA GLY A 187 -4.71 -13.25 -1.50
C GLY A 187 -3.40 -12.74 -0.91
N ILE A 188 -3.39 -12.58 0.42
CA ILE A 188 -2.21 -12.20 1.20
C ILE A 188 -1.53 -13.48 1.70
N TYR A 189 -0.20 -13.53 1.60
CA TYR A 189 0.61 -14.68 1.97
C TYR A 189 1.44 -14.39 3.22
N THR A 190 1.84 -15.44 3.91
CA THR A 190 2.73 -15.38 5.09
C THR A 190 4.10 -14.77 4.77
N THR A 191 4.52 -14.82 3.52
CA THR A 191 5.66 -14.09 2.92
C THR A 191 5.56 -14.17 1.39
N ASP A 192 6.52 -13.63 0.66
CA ASP A 192 6.58 -13.70 -0.79
C ASP A 192 6.78 -15.16 -1.28
N PRO A 193 5.81 -15.78 -1.97
CA PRO A 193 5.93 -17.16 -2.44
C PRO A 193 7.03 -17.37 -3.50
N ARG A 194 7.55 -16.30 -4.10
CA ARG A 194 8.71 -16.38 -5.01
C ARG A 194 10.01 -16.64 -4.25
N ILE A 195 10.09 -16.23 -2.98
CA ILE A 195 11.24 -16.49 -2.09
C ILE A 195 11.03 -17.79 -1.32
N VAL A 196 9.83 -18.00 -0.80
CA VAL A 196 9.45 -19.18 -0.01
C VAL A 196 8.28 -19.88 -0.69
N PRO A 197 8.52 -20.94 -1.48
CA PRO A 197 7.44 -21.66 -2.16
C PRO A 197 6.40 -22.27 -1.22
N GLU A 198 6.78 -22.53 0.03
CA GLU A 198 5.92 -23.03 1.10
C GLU A 198 5.10 -21.93 1.78
N ALA A 199 5.23 -20.66 1.35
CA ALA A 199 4.44 -19.55 1.86
C ALA A 199 2.95 -19.85 1.66
N ARG A 200 2.17 -19.61 2.70
CA ARG A 200 0.76 -19.97 2.74
C ARG A 200 -0.11 -18.72 2.64
N ARG A 201 -1.21 -18.82 1.88
CA ARG A 201 -2.21 -17.77 1.84
C ARG A 201 -2.93 -17.70 3.20
N LEU A 202 -3.11 -16.50 3.70
CA LEU A 202 -3.89 -16.20 4.90
C LEU A 202 -5.38 -16.17 4.53
N ASN A 203 -6.23 -16.84 5.30
CA ASN A 203 -7.67 -16.76 5.13
C ASN A 203 -8.21 -15.42 5.65
N ARG A 204 -7.63 -14.95 6.76
CA ARG A 204 -7.94 -13.67 7.40
C ARG A 204 -6.67 -13.01 7.90
N ILE A 205 -6.70 -11.69 7.98
CA ILE A 205 -5.63 -10.87 8.56
C ILE A 205 -6.25 -9.62 9.19
N ALA A 206 -5.70 -9.16 10.31
CA ALA A 206 -6.15 -7.92 10.94
C ALA A 206 -5.72 -6.70 10.13
N PHE A 207 -6.48 -5.59 10.24
CA PHE A 207 -6.11 -4.35 9.55
C PHE A 207 -4.72 -3.87 9.94
N GLU A 208 -4.37 -3.94 11.23
CA GLU A 208 -3.08 -3.51 11.76
C GLU A 208 -1.93 -4.33 11.16
N GLU A 209 -2.08 -5.66 11.08
CA GLU A 209 -1.08 -6.53 10.45
C GLU A 209 -0.96 -6.26 8.95
N MET A 210 -2.09 -6.04 8.27
CA MET A 210 -2.10 -5.71 6.85
C MET A 210 -1.41 -4.37 6.57
N LEU A 211 -1.61 -3.36 7.42
CA LEU A 211 -0.90 -2.07 7.34
C LEU A 211 0.61 -2.26 7.43
N GLU A 212 1.07 -3.05 8.39
CA GLU A 212 2.49 -3.35 8.54
C GLU A 212 3.05 -4.10 7.33
N LEU A 213 2.37 -5.16 6.86
CA LEU A 213 2.80 -5.89 5.66
C LEU A 213 2.81 -5.00 4.41
N ALA A 214 1.80 -4.15 4.23
CA ALA A 214 1.72 -3.23 3.10
C ALA A 214 2.83 -2.18 3.13
N SER A 215 3.17 -1.64 4.31
CA SER A 215 4.25 -0.67 4.48
C SER A 215 5.62 -1.26 4.22
N LEU A 216 5.79 -2.56 4.43
CA LEU A 216 7.05 -3.30 4.32
C LEU A 216 7.27 -3.96 2.95
N GLY A 217 6.45 -3.65 1.95
CA GLY A 217 6.68 -4.10 0.58
C GLY A 217 5.76 -5.21 0.06
N ALA A 218 4.83 -5.72 0.86
CA ALA A 218 3.74 -6.55 0.35
C ALA A 218 2.78 -5.67 -0.47
N LYS A 219 3.14 -5.37 -1.72
CA LYS A 219 2.45 -4.41 -2.63
C LYS A 219 1.05 -4.87 -3.10
N VAL A 220 0.35 -5.69 -2.31
CA VAL A 220 -0.96 -6.22 -2.67
C VAL A 220 -2.07 -5.20 -2.43
N LEU A 221 -2.00 -4.47 -1.30
CA LEU A 221 -2.90 -3.36 -0.96
C LEU A 221 -2.09 -2.09 -0.67
N GLN A 222 -2.70 -0.96 -0.94
CA GLN A 222 -2.11 0.33 -0.59
C GLN A 222 -2.41 0.67 0.88
N VAL A 223 -1.39 1.12 1.61
CA VAL A 223 -1.49 1.50 3.03
C VAL A 223 -2.69 2.41 3.27
N ARG A 224 -2.82 3.48 2.49
CA ARG A 224 -3.90 4.47 2.60
C ARG A 224 -5.31 3.88 2.44
N SER A 225 -5.49 2.85 1.60
CA SER A 225 -6.78 2.19 1.45
C SER A 225 -7.12 1.31 2.65
N VAL A 226 -6.10 0.66 3.24
CA VAL A 226 -6.27 -0.16 4.45
C VAL A 226 -6.56 0.71 5.68
N GLU A 227 -5.84 1.83 5.84
CA GLU A 227 -6.11 2.82 6.91
C GLU A 227 -7.54 3.33 6.85
N LEU A 228 -8.00 3.69 5.64
CA LEU A 228 -9.35 4.19 5.45
C LEU A 228 -10.40 3.12 5.81
N ALA A 229 -10.20 1.88 5.37
CA ALA A 229 -11.09 0.77 5.68
C ALA A 229 -11.11 0.44 7.18
N MET A 230 -9.95 0.48 7.85
CA MET A 230 -9.84 0.28 9.29
C MET A 230 -10.64 1.34 10.07
N ASN A 231 -10.49 2.62 9.71
CA ASN A 231 -11.16 3.74 10.38
C ASN A 231 -12.70 3.66 10.30
N TYR A 232 -13.23 3.04 9.24
CA TYR A 232 -14.67 2.89 9.03
C TYR A 232 -15.17 1.46 9.24
N ASN A 233 -14.32 0.56 9.73
CA ASN A 233 -14.64 -0.86 9.94
C ASN A 233 -15.24 -1.54 8.70
N LEU A 234 -14.70 -1.22 7.52
CA LEU A 234 -15.13 -1.79 6.25
C LEU A 234 -14.28 -3.02 5.91
N PRO A 235 -14.82 -4.24 5.89
CA PRO A 235 -14.08 -5.42 5.49
C PRO A 235 -13.58 -5.31 4.04
N ILE A 236 -12.30 -5.66 3.80
CA ILE A 236 -11.74 -5.78 2.46
C ILE A 236 -11.50 -7.26 2.18
N ARG A 237 -11.84 -7.71 0.99
CA ARG A 237 -11.49 -9.05 0.53
C ARG A 237 -10.54 -8.95 -0.67
N VAL A 238 -9.37 -9.57 -0.56
CA VAL A 238 -8.37 -9.63 -1.63
C VAL A 238 -8.57 -10.89 -2.43
N LEU A 239 -8.75 -10.74 -3.74
CA LEU A 239 -9.11 -11.81 -4.67
C LEU A 239 -8.27 -11.74 -5.94
N THR A 240 -8.09 -12.88 -6.63
CA THR A 240 -7.52 -12.85 -7.97
C THR A 240 -8.57 -12.59 -9.04
N SER A 241 -8.22 -11.74 -9.99
CA SER A 241 -8.98 -11.58 -11.24
C SER A 241 -8.63 -12.63 -12.29
N MET A 242 -7.62 -13.49 -12.00
CA MET A 242 -7.11 -14.53 -12.90
C MET A 242 -7.68 -15.92 -12.58
N ALA A 243 -8.76 -15.99 -11.78
CA ALA A 243 -9.35 -17.26 -11.37
C ALA A 243 -9.74 -18.12 -12.57
N VAL A 244 -9.36 -19.40 -12.52
CA VAL A 244 -9.81 -20.42 -13.47
C VAL A 244 -11.24 -20.83 -13.11
N GLU A 245 -12.08 -20.98 -14.12
CA GLU A 245 -13.47 -21.38 -13.92
C GLU A 245 -13.54 -22.75 -13.20
N GLY A 246 -14.29 -22.80 -12.09
CA GLY A 246 -14.42 -24.01 -11.27
C GLY A 246 -13.44 -24.13 -10.10
N GLN A 247 -12.47 -23.24 -9.94
CA GLN A 247 -11.64 -23.15 -8.73
C GLN A 247 -12.31 -22.24 -7.68
N ASP A 248 -12.52 -22.82 -6.49
CA ASP A 248 -12.94 -22.03 -5.33
C ASP A 248 -11.74 -21.18 -4.86
N ASN A 249 -11.88 -19.87 -4.93
CA ASN A 249 -10.87 -18.93 -4.48
C ASN A 249 -11.48 -17.95 -3.48
N PRO A 250 -11.47 -18.30 -2.19
CA PRO A 250 -12.07 -17.48 -1.14
C PRO A 250 -11.27 -16.18 -0.89
N GLY A 251 -10.01 -16.08 -1.36
CA GLY A 251 -9.15 -14.93 -1.14
C GLY A 251 -8.68 -14.77 0.32
N THR A 252 -8.30 -13.56 0.68
CA THR A 252 -7.96 -13.16 2.05
C THR A 252 -8.92 -12.07 2.51
N LEU A 253 -9.53 -12.25 3.69
CA LEU A 253 -10.35 -11.24 4.35
C LEU A 253 -9.49 -10.38 5.27
N VAL A 254 -9.47 -9.07 5.03
CA VAL A 254 -8.86 -8.06 5.91
C VAL A 254 -9.99 -7.47 6.76
N CYS A 255 -9.90 -7.61 8.07
CA CYS A 255 -10.97 -7.22 9.00
C CYS A 255 -10.39 -6.82 10.37
N HIS A 256 -11.26 -6.45 11.31
CA HIS A 256 -10.83 -6.18 12.68
C HIS A 256 -10.30 -7.42 13.40
N GLU A 257 -9.40 -7.20 14.37
CA GLU A 257 -8.78 -8.23 15.22
C GLU A 257 -9.82 -9.14 15.88
N ASP A 258 -10.92 -8.56 16.40
CA ASP A 258 -12.01 -9.31 17.06
C ASP A 258 -12.65 -10.41 16.18
N GLN A 259 -12.47 -10.32 14.87
CA GLN A 259 -12.97 -11.29 13.89
C GLN A 259 -11.88 -12.30 13.48
N THR A 260 -10.64 -12.10 13.93
CA THR A 260 -9.54 -13.05 13.78
C THR A 260 -9.48 -13.89 15.05
N MET A 261 -9.53 -15.22 14.92
CA MET A 261 -9.21 -16.08 16.06
C MET A 261 -7.70 -15.94 16.34
N GLU A 262 -7.27 -16.00 17.62
CA GLU A 262 -5.84 -16.05 18.01
C GLU A 262 -5.18 -17.35 17.49
N GLU A 263 -5.04 -17.44 16.17
CA GLU A 263 -4.52 -18.65 15.54
C GLU A 263 -2.99 -18.71 15.61
N ARG A 264 -2.30 -17.56 15.60
CA ARG A 264 -0.83 -17.50 15.56
C ARG A 264 -0.26 -16.25 16.20
N VAL A 265 0.92 -16.40 16.80
CA VAL A 265 1.70 -15.29 17.37
C VAL A 265 2.29 -14.40 16.28
N VAL A 266 2.71 -15.00 15.16
CA VAL A 266 3.27 -14.35 13.98
C VAL A 266 2.43 -14.71 12.76
N SER A 267 1.99 -13.71 12.02
CA SER A 267 1.16 -13.85 10.82
C SER A 267 1.97 -13.86 9.54
N GLY A 268 3.14 -13.19 9.54
CA GLY A 268 3.97 -13.16 8.35
C GLY A 268 5.34 -12.54 8.53
N VAL A 269 6.17 -12.73 7.50
CA VAL A 269 7.49 -12.11 7.33
C VAL A 269 7.46 -11.24 6.08
N ALA A 270 7.76 -9.95 6.24
CA ALA A 270 7.88 -9.00 5.15
C ALA A 270 9.31 -8.44 5.05
N TYR A 271 9.66 -7.94 3.88
CA TYR A 271 10.95 -7.30 3.66
C TYR A 271 10.82 -6.09 2.74
N SER A 272 11.70 -5.10 2.94
CA SER A 272 11.85 -3.94 2.06
C SER A 272 13.30 -3.80 1.64
N ARG A 273 13.54 -3.73 0.33
CA ARG A 273 14.85 -3.43 -0.26
C ARG A 273 15.02 -1.96 -0.62
N ASP A 274 13.95 -1.17 -0.51
CA ASP A 274 13.96 0.28 -0.76
C ASP A 274 14.31 1.02 0.53
N GLU A 275 15.49 0.71 1.07
CA GLU A 275 16.00 1.26 2.33
C GLU A 275 17.46 1.66 2.16
N ALA A 276 17.84 2.79 2.75
CA ALA A 276 19.23 3.18 2.95
C ALA A 276 19.42 3.65 4.39
N GLN A 277 20.52 3.21 4.99
CA GLN A 277 20.88 3.60 6.36
C GLN A 277 21.69 4.89 6.36
N ILE A 278 21.38 5.79 7.29
CA ILE A 278 22.19 6.98 7.59
C ILE A 278 22.53 6.98 9.08
N THR A 279 23.80 7.20 9.40
CA THR A 279 24.27 7.33 10.79
C THR A 279 25.02 8.65 10.95
N LEU A 280 24.47 9.54 11.78
CA LEU A 280 25.14 10.76 12.23
C LEU A 280 26.02 10.42 13.44
N LEU A 281 27.33 10.62 13.28
CA LEU A 281 28.30 10.32 14.33
C LEU A 281 28.58 11.54 15.19
N ARG A 282 28.65 11.31 16.52
CA ARG A 282 29.00 12.32 17.53
C ARG A 282 28.07 13.55 17.47
N LEU A 283 26.79 13.32 17.36
CA LEU A 283 25.76 14.33 17.55
C LEU A 283 25.80 14.81 19.01
N SER A 284 25.71 16.13 19.25
CA SER A 284 25.66 16.67 20.61
C SER A 284 24.44 16.12 21.37
N ASP A 285 24.65 15.53 22.53
CA ASP A 285 23.55 15.01 23.37
C ASP A 285 22.87 16.15 24.14
N LYS A 286 22.06 16.92 23.44
CA LYS A 286 21.27 18.04 23.96
C LYS A 286 19.83 17.96 23.49
N PRO A 287 18.87 18.42 24.31
CA PRO A 287 17.48 18.53 23.88
C PRO A 287 17.34 19.31 22.58
N GLY A 288 16.54 18.81 21.63
CA GLY A 288 16.24 19.45 20.34
C GLY A 288 17.13 19.05 19.17
N MET A 289 18.24 18.31 19.37
CA MET A 289 19.12 17.95 18.25
C MET A 289 18.45 17.00 17.26
N VAL A 290 17.75 15.97 17.74
CA VAL A 290 16.97 15.07 16.88
C VAL A 290 15.87 15.82 16.13
N ALA A 291 15.22 16.80 16.78
CA ALA A 291 14.20 17.63 16.12
C ALA A 291 14.76 18.43 14.94
N LYS A 292 16.02 18.91 15.04
CA LYS A 292 16.69 19.60 13.93
C LYS A 292 16.99 18.67 12.76
N VAL A 293 17.41 17.42 13.04
CA VAL A 293 17.60 16.39 12.02
C VAL A 293 16.27 16.10 11.31
N CYS A 294 15.21 15.85 12.08
CA CYS A 294 13.87 15.60 11.50
C CYS A 294 13.36 16.82 10.70
N LYS A 295 13.66 18.05 11.16
CA LYS A 295 13.31 19.25 10.41
C LYS A 295 14.02 19.31 9.07
N ALA A 296 15.35 19.05 9.02
CA ALA A 296 16.09 19.03 7.77
C ALA A 296 15.52 17.99 6.78
N MET A 297 15.16 16.80 7.27
CA MET A 297 14.51 15.76 6.44
C MET A 297 13.12 16.20 5.96
N SER A 298 12.31 16.78 6.84
CA SER A 298 10.97 17.27 6.50
C SER A 298 11.02 18.41 5.47
N ASP A 299 11.94 19.36 5.63
CA ASP A 299 12.12 20.48 4.71
C ASP A 299 12.58 19.98 3.32
N ALA A 300 13.32 18.87 3.27
CA ALA A 300 13.74 18.18 2.06
C ALA A 300 12.68 17.18 1.51
N ASN A 301 11.51 17.08 2.17
CA ASN A 301 10.43 16.12 1.85
C ASN A 301 10.89 14.65 1.85
N VAL A 302 11.82 14.30 2.75
CA VAL A 302 12.34 12.94 2.96
C VAL A 302 11.67 12.31 4.17
N ILE A 303 11.14 11.09 3.98
CA ILE A 303 10.54 10.29 5.05
C ILE A 303 11.65 9.50 5.76
N VAL A 304 11.64 9.50 7.09
CA VAL A 304 12.58 8.74 7.93
C VAL A 304 11.88 7.60 8.63
N ASP A 305 12.59 6.45 8.79
CA ASP A 305 12.13 5.28 9.54
C ASP A 305 13.26 4.70 10.38
N MET A 306 12.97 3.69 11.21
CA MET A 306 13.91 2.97 12.07
C MET A 306 14.87 3.88 12.89
N ILE A 307 14.35 4.94 13.50
CA ILE A 307 15.18 5.90 14.24
C ILE A 307 15.72 5.28 15.54
N VAL A 308 17.05 5.16 15.64
CA VAL A 308 17.74 4.61 16.82
C VAL A 308 18.85 5.56 17.29
N GLN A 309 18.81 5.93 18.56
CA GLN A 309 19.83 6.78 19.17
C GLN A 309 20.68 5.99 20.17
N GLY A 310 21.98 5.93 19.95
CA GLY A 310 22.95 5.38 20.90
C GLY A 310 23.71 6.49 21.62
N ILE A 311 23.66 6.53 22.96
CA ILE A 311 24.31 7.58 23.77
C ILE A 311 25.64 7.07 24.32
N SER A 312 26.72 7.82 24.05
CA SER A 312 28.02 7.63 24.71
C SER A 312 28.13 8.59 25.91
N ARG A 313 28.01 8.03 27.11
CA ARG A 313 28.09 8.85 28.34
C ARG A 313 29.48 9.42 28.60
N SER A 314 30.55 8.84 28.02
CA SER A 314 31.92 9.31 28.20
C SER A 314 32.20 10.63 27.47
N ASP A 315 31.55 10.88 26.35
CA ASP A 315 31.90 11.94 25.42
C ASP A 315 30.78 13.00 25.27
N ASN A 316 29.70 12.85 26.01
CA ASN A 316 28.49 13.68 25.88
C ASN A 316 28.01 13.80 24.40
N ALA A 317 28.13 12.71 23.67
CA ALA A 317 27.81 12.59 22.26
C ALA A 317 26.90 11.39 22.00
N ALA A 318 26.03 11.51 21.02
CA ALA A 318 25.16 10.44 20.57
C ALA A 318 25.50 10.07 19.13
N ASN A 319 25.22 8.82 18.75
CA ASN A 319 25.08 8.45 17.35
C ASN A 319 23.58 8.30 17.07
N LEU A 320 23.13 8.91 15.99
CA LEU A 320 21.76 8.79 15.52
C LEU A 320 21.75 8.03 14.21
N THR A 321 21.15 6.85 14.22
CA THR A 321 20.95 6.03 13.02
C THR A 321 19.47 6.05 12.64
N PHE A 322 19.18 6.18 11.35
CA PHE A 322 17.84 6.06 10.80
C PHE A 322 17.91 5.58 9.35
N THR A 323 16.76 5.12 8.82
CA THR A 323 16.63 4.74 7.42
C THR A 323 15.81 5.76 6.65
N VAL A 324 16.08 5.84 5.35
CA VAL A 324 15.32 6.59 4.35
C VAL A 324 15.09 5.70 3.15
N GLY A 325 14.16 6.05 2.26
CA GLY A 325 14.06 5.37 0.97
C GLY A 325 15.37 5.49 0.19
N GLU A 326 15.82 4.42 -0.48
CA GLU A 326 17.07 4.38 -1.23
C GLU A 326 17.18 5.55 -2.23
N ARG A 327 16.07 5.90 -2.88
CA ARG A 327 15.99 7.00 -3.87
C ARG A 327 16.15 8.37 -3.26
N ASP A 328 15.83 8.51 -1.98
CA ASP A 328 15.88 9.79 -1.26
C ASP A 328 17.22 10.00 -0.57
N LEU A 329 18.14 9.01 -0.60
CA LEU A 329 19.40 9.06 0.12
C LEU A 329 20.25 10.27 -0.27
N ASP A 330 20.44 10.56 -1.55
CA ASP A 330 21.28 11.66 -2.00
C ASP A 330 20.68 13.02 -1.60
N ILE A 331 19.35 13.14 -1.62
CA ILE A 331 18.63 14.33 -1.16
C ILE A 331 18.81 14.50 0.36
N ALA A 332 18.67 13.38 1.10
CA ALA A 332 18.85 13.37 2.55
C ALA A 332 20.27 13.77 2.96
N LEU A 333 21.29 13.22 2.28
CA LEU A 333 22.70 13.55 2.54
C LEU A 333 22.99 15.04 2.29
N ALA A 334 22.52 15.58 1.16
CA ALA A 334 22.69 17.00 0.83
C ALA A 334 22.02 17.93 1.87
N ALA A 335 20.79 17.56 2.32
CA ALA A 335 20.08 18.33 3.35
C ALA A 335 20.79 18.30 4.70
N LEU A 336 21.33 17.13 5.09
CA LEU A 336 22.10 16.98 6.33
C LEU A 336 23.43 17.74 6.28
N GLU A 337 24.15 17.67 5.18
CA GLU A 337 25.40 18.43 4.98
C GLU A 337 25.18 19.94 5.06
N ALA A 338 24.13 20.45 4.42
CA ALA A 338 23.74 21.85 4.48
C ALA A 338 23.37 22.30 5.91
N ALA A 339 22.82 21.42 6.74
CA ALA A 339 22.44 21.70 8.12
C ALA A 339 23.51 21.31 9.15
N GLN A 340 24.70 20.85 8.74
CA GLN A 340 25.71 20.28 9.62
C GLN A 340 26.12 21.21 10.77
N GLU A 341 26.33 22.49 10.50
CA GLU A 341 26.72 23.48 11.53
C GLU A 341 25.62 23.67 12.57
N GLU A 342 24.36 23.66 12.13
CA GLU A 342 23.19 23.85 13.01
C GLU A 342 22.91 22.60 13.85
N ILE A 343 23.04 21.41 13.24
CA ILE A 343 22.80 20.12 13.89
C ILE A 343 23.99 19.73 14.79
N GLY A 344 25.23 20.01 14.37
CA GLY A 344 26.44 19.81 15.18
C GLY A 344 26.87 18.35 15.29
N PHE A 345 26.82 17.56 14.22
CA PHE A 345 27.41 16.23 14.13
C PHE A 345 28.80 16.27 13.52
N LYS A 346 29.63 15.24 13.79
CA LYS A 346 31.03 15.21 13.30
C LYS A 346 31.18 14.63 11.90
N ALA A 347 30.42 13.58 11.58
CA ALA A 347 30.48 12.88 10.30
C ALA A 347 29.18 12.15 10.01
N ILE A 348 28.93 11.89 8.72
CA ILE A 348 27.87 11.04 8.24
C ILE A 348 28.47 9.74 7.73
N LYS A 349 27.86 8.61 8.11
CA LYS A 349 28.03 7.31 7.44
C LYS A 349 26.72 6.93 6.80
N HIS A 350 26.75 6.29 5.66
CA HIS A 350 25.56 5.77 5.00
C HIS A 350 25.87 4.41 4.37
N ASP A 351 24.82 3.61 4.18
CA ASP A 351 24.87 2.34 3.51
C ASP A 351 23.59 2.17 2.65
N ARG A 352 23.76 1.74 1.40
CA ARG A 352 22.68 1.45 0.45
C ARG A 352 22.38 -0.05 0.36
N ASP A 353 23.33 -0.88 0.76
CA ASP A 353 23.28 -2.33 0.61
C ASP A 353 22.59 -2.99 1.81
N VAL A 354 21.48 -2.40 2.25
CA VAL A 354 20.71 -2.86 3.40
C VAL A 354 19.30 -3.26 3.03
N THR A 355 18.74 -4.18 3.79
CA THR A 355 17.35 -4.62 3.67
C THR A 355 16.70 -4.64 5.05
N LYS A 356 15.51 -4.07 5.15
CA LYS A 356 14.66 -4.21 6.33
C LYS A 356 13.87 -5.50 6.24
N VAL A 357 14.02 -6.39 7.22
CA VAL A 357 13.24 -7.63 7.37
C VAL A 357 12.43 -7.55 8.65
N SER A 358 11.14 -7.86 8.55
CA SER A 358 10.21 -7.70 9.67
C SER A 358 9.34 -8.92 9.87
N VAL A 359 9.16 -9.27 11.13
CA VAL A 359 8.18 -10.26 11.58
C VAL A 359 6.97 -9.50 12.10
N VAL A 360 5.77 -9.86 11.64
CA VAL A 360 4.51 -9.16 11.93
C VAL A 360 3.50 -10.14 12.54
N GLY A 361 2.81 -9.72 13.60
CA GLY A 361 1.72 -10.49 14.21
C GLY A 361 1.15 -9.83 15.46
N ILE A 362 -0.17 -9.73 15.56
CA ILE A 362 -0.86 -9.18 16.74
C ILE A 362 -0.63 -10.02 18.00
N GLY A 363 -0.42 -11.34 17.86
CA GLY A 363 -0.14 -12.24 18.97
C GLY A 363 1.16 -11.92 19.73
N MET A 364 2.07 -11.11 19.15
CA MET A 364 3.30 -10.68 19.83
C MET A 364 3.03 -9.82 21.08
N ARG A 365 1.89 -9.14 21.16
CA ARG A 365 1.48 -8.35 22.35
C ARG A 365 1.42 -9.18 23.63
N SER A 366 1.04 -10.44 23.51
CA SER A 366 0.79 -11.34 24.66
C SER A 366 1.80 -12.47 24.80
N HIS A 367 2.73 -12.64 23.86
CA HIS A 367 3.66 -13.75 23.84
C HIS A 367 5.12 -13.28 23.97
N THR A 368 5.82 -13.85 24.93
CA THR A 368 7.27 -13.66 25.10
C THR A 368 8.04 -14.62 24.18
N GLY A 369 9.29 -14.27 23.83
CA GLY A 369 10.20 -15.15 23.09
C GLY A 369 10.24 -14.91 21.58
N VAL A 370 9.33 -14.13 20.98
CA VAL A 370 9.35 -13.86 19.54
C VAL A 370 10.67 -13.23 19.10
N ALA A 371 11.16 -12.22 19.83
CA ALA A 371 12.46 -11.60 19.56
C ALA A 371 13.61 -12.59 19.67
N GLN A 372 13.59 -13.47 20.68
CA GLN A 372 14.60 -14.50 20.85
C GLN A 372 14.61 -15.44 19.64
N THR A 373 13.46 -16.00 19.26
CA THR A 373 13.34 -16.89 18.10
C THR A 373 13.84 -16.23 16.83
N MET A 374 13.47 -14.96 16.61
CA MET A 374 13.91 -14.19 15.44
C MET A 374 15.44 -14.04 15.40
N PHE A 375 16.05 -13.62 16.51
CA PHE A 375 17.49 -13.37 16.55
C PHE A 375 18.32 -14.67 16.53
N GLU A 376 17.84 -15.74 17.17
CA GLU A 376 18.47 -17.07 17.10
C GLU A 376 18.45 -17.60 15.66
N ALA A 377 17.32 -17.51 14.96
CA ALA A 377 17.20 -17.97 13.57
C ALA A 377 18.14 -17.23 12.61
N LEU A 378 18.35 -15.92 12.80
CA LEU A 378 19.30 -15.13 12.03
C LEU A 378 20.75 -15.47 12.39
N ALA A 379 21.06 -15.59 13.67
CA ALA A 379 22.40 -15.92 14.17
C ALA A 379 22.88 -17.31 13.70
N GLU A 380 22.00 -18.32 13.70
CA GLU A 380 22.29 -19.66 13.18
C GLU A 380 22.66 -19.66 11.68
N ARG A 381 22.24 -18.66 10.93
CA ARG A 381 22.57 -18.45 9.52
C ARG A 381 23.76 -17.52 9.30
N GLY A 382 24.37 -17.01 10.38
CA GLY A 382 25.49 -16.08 10.32
C GLY A 382 25.09 -14.69 9.82
N ILE A 383 23.80 -14.32 9.92
CA ILE A 383 23.29 -13.03 9.49
C ILE A 383 23.46 -12.03 10.62
N ASN A 384 24.25 -10.98 10.38
CA ASN A 384 24.42 -9.89 11.33
C ASN A 384 23.24 -8.94 11.30
N ILE A 385 22.94 -8.32 12.44
CA ILE A 385 21.87 -7.32 12.59
C ILE A 385 22.52 -5.96 12.84
N GLU A 386 22.19 -4.98 12.03
CA GLU A 386 22.73 -3.63 12.12
C GLU A 386 21.85 -2.71 12.97
N VAL A 387 20.54 -2.79 12.77
CA VAL A 387 19.54 -1.98 13.47
C VAL A 387 18.37 -2.86 13.88
N ILE A 388 17.81 -2.60 15.05
CA ILE A 388 16.59 -3.24 15.54
C ILE A 388 15.57 -2.14 15.86
N ALA A 389 14.35 -2.32 15.39
CA ALA A 389 13.20 -1.50 15.77
C ALA A 389 12.02 -2.42 16.11
N THR A 390 11.28 -2.09 17.16
CA THR A 390 10.15 -2.90 17.62
C THR A 390 8.91 -2.05 17.84
N SER A 391 7.75 -2.62 17.56
CA SER A 391 6.44 -2.11 17.97
C SER A 391 5.67 -3.22 18.70
N GLU A 392 4.42 -2.99 19.04
CA GLU A 392 3.58 -4.00 19.70
C GLU A 392 3.31 -5.24 18.84
N ILE A 393 3.31 -5.07 17.51
CA ILE A 393 2.92 -6.10 16.53
C ILE A 393 3.99 -6.38 15.48
N LYS A 394 5.19 -5.78 15.63
CA LYS A 394 6.26 -5.89 14.64
C LYS A 394 7.63 -5.86 15.30
N ILE A 395 8.53 -6.72 14.83
CA ILE A 395 9.98 -6.63 15.09
C ILE A 395 10.66 -6.52 13.72
N SER A 396 11.39 -5.43 13.52
CA SER A 396 12.14 -5.16 12.30
C SER A 396 13.64 -5.18 12.58
N VAL A 397 14.39 -5.78 11.68
CA VAL A 397 15.85 -5.72 11.67
C VAL A 397 16.34 -5.18 10.34
N LEU A 398 17.43 -4.43 10.38
CA LEU A 398 18.19 -4.04 9.20
C LEU A 398 19.37 -5.02 9.08
N ILE A 399 19.55 -5.58 7.90
CA ILE A 399 20.59 -6.55 7.58
C ILE A 399 21.21 -6.18 6.23
N ASP A 400 22.39 -6.71 5.93
CA ASP A 400 22.98 -6.64 4.60
C ASP A 400 22.05 -7.26 3.55
N SER A 401 21.87 -6.58 2.43
CA SER A 401 20.92 -6.92 1.36
C SER A 401 21.19 -8.29 0.71
N GLU A 402 22.45 -8.77 0.73
CA GLU A 402 22.81 -10.09 0.20
C GLU A 402 22.12 -11.24 0.94
N TYR A 403 21.80 -11.06 2.22
CA TYR A 403 21.16 -12.08 3.06
C TYR A 403 19.63 -12.04 3.04
N THR A 404 18.99 -11.15 2.29
CA THR A 404 17.53 -10.93 2.31
C THR A 404 16.75 -12.25 2.19
N GLU A 405 16.99 -13.03 1.13
CA GLU A 405 16.22 -14.26 0.90
C GLU A 405 16.51 -15.34 1.95
N LEU A 406 17.77 -15.44 2.40
CA LEU A 406 18.15 -16.38 3.44
C LEU A 406 17.46 -16.04 4.76
N ALA A 407 17.41 -14.76 5.13
CA ALA A 407 16.74 -14.28 6.33
C ALA A 407 15.24 -14.57 6.29
N VAL A 408 14.58 -14.24 5.16
CA VAL A 408 13.13 -14.49 4.98
C VAL A 408 12.81 -15.98 5.13
N ARG A 409 13.58 -16.87 4.50
CA ARG A 409 13.41 -18.33 4.61
C ARG A 409 13.66 -18.82 6.03
N ALA A 410 14.72 -18.35 6.69
CA ALA A 410 15.04 -18.74 8.05
C ALA A 410 13.93 -18.36 9.03
N LEU A 411 13.44 -17.13 8.95
CA LEU A 411 12.37 -16.64 9.79
C LEU A 411 11.02 -17.32 9.51
N HIS A 412 10.67 -17.52 8.25
CA HIS A 412 9.45 -18.25 7.88
C HIS A 412 9.43 -19.66 8.48
N ASN A 413 10.57 -20.36 8.46
CA ASN A 413 10.70 -21.69 9.06
C ASN A 413 10.69 -21.62 10.59
N ALA A 414 11.41 -20.69 11.19
CA ALA A 414 11.51 -20.57 12.66
C ALA A 414 10.15 -20.28 13.34
N PHE A 415 9.23 -19.65 12.62
CA PHE A 415 7.87 -19.38 13.08
C PHE A 415 6.81 -20.36 12.55
N ASP A 416 7.21 -21.48 11.92
CA ASP A 416 6.33 -22.53 11.37
C ASP A 416 5.20 -21.99 10.48
N LEU A 417 5.50 -20.96 9.67
CA LEU A 417 4.48 -20.25 8.89
C LEU A 417 3.93 -21.08 7.71
N HIS A 418 4.60 -22.18 7.37
CA HIS A 418 4.15 -23.18 6.38
C HIS A 418 3.06 -24.12 6.91
N GLU A 419 2.93 -24.30 8.24
CA GLU A 419 1.96 -25.21 8.81
C GLU A 419 0.55 -24.61 8.81
N THR A 420 -0.43 -25.45 8.49
CA THR A 420 -1.86 -25.14 8.73
C THR A 420 -2.23 -25.70 10.10
N LYS A 421 -2.22 -24.87 11.16
CA LYS A 421 -2.81 -25.31 12.43
C LYS A 421 -4.31 -25.57 12.19
N ALA A 422 -4.76 -26.77 12.48
CA ALA A 422 -6.19 -27.05 12.53
C ALA A 422 -6.86 -26.14 13.57
N PRO A 423 -8.07 -25.61 13.32
CA PRO A 423 -8.78 -24.85 14.33
C PRO A 423 -8.88 -25.71 15.61
N PRO A 424 -8.76 -25.10 16.79
CA PRO A 424 -8.93 -25.87 18.03
C PRO A 424 -10.29 -26.57 17.98
N VAL A 425 -10.26 -27.88 18.14
CA VAL A 425 -11.47 -28.69 18.26
C VAL A 425 -12.23 -28.17 19.46
N THR A 426 -13.32 -27.45 19.24
CA THR A 426 -14.25 -27.13 20.33
C THR A 426 -14.70 -28.46 20.91
N ALA A 427 -14.20 -28.77 22.11
CA ALA A 427 -14.71 -29.91 22.87
C ALA A 427 -16.22 -29.73 23.13
N PRO A 428 -16.98 -30.81 23.11
CA PRO A 428 -18.43 -30.78 23.16
C PRO A 428 -19.00 -30.22 24.48
#